data_c1f343e3c9c83a2bc8b629c43aa43bdf
#
_entry.id   c1f343e3c9c83a2bc8b629c43aa43bdf
#
_cell.length_a   1.000
_cell.length_b   1.000
_cell.length_c   1.000
_cell.angle_alpha   90.00
_cell.angle_beta   90.00
_cell.angle_gamma   90.00
#
_symmetry.space_group_name_H-M   'P 1'
#
loop_
_entity.id
_entity.type
_entity.pdbx_description
1 polymer ?
#
loop_
_entity_poly.entity_id
_entity_poly.type
_entity_poly.pdbx_seq_one_letter_code
_entity_poly.pdbx_strand_id
1 'polypeptide(L)'
;MGERATSGEPPAEPELSIVLAVLNEGATLPELFARLRGLALPPWEAIVADDGSTDGSREYVRGLAATDPRVRLLLHDGRQTTLTAQCQAIASARGRSVVVMDADLQHPPELLPRFVEQLDAGASLVIASRYVPGGTPGPRPPLRAVISRGAEWTAKVLLPAARPVTDPVSGFFAFRRTAFVPLDRGTRGYKLLLFLLVMCRGRPIREVPFRFEPRLEGASKVTSGLAFVRVYLVELLLARRLSRRLRRRPEGPPVARGVVT
;
A
#
# COMPACT_ATOMS: atom_id res chain seq x y z
N MET A 1 10.05 2.67 50.88
CA MET A 1 9.89 3.67 49.81
C MET A 1 9.49 2.88 48.57
N GLY A 2 8.20 2.80 48.33
CA GLY A 2 7.63 1.89 47.32
C GLY A 2 7.73 2.49 45.91
N GLU A 3 8.43 1.81 45.04
CA GLU A 3 8.38 2.03 43.61
C GLU A 3 6.96 1.72 43.08
N ARG A 4 6.26 2.74 42.64
CA ARG A 4 4.99 2.56 41.91
C ARG A 4 5.35 1.99 40.55
N ALA A 5 5.05 0.71 40.36
CA ALA A 5 4.95 0.12 39.03
C ALA A 5 3.92 0.93 38.23
N THR A 6 4.38 1.64 37.20
CA THR A 6 3.51 2.25 36.21
C THR A 6 2.77 1.14 35.50
N SER A 7 1.50 0.97 35.84
CA SER A 7 0.56 0.13 35.10
C SER A 7 0.45 0.68 33.68
N GLY A 8 1.26 0.11 32.75
CA GLY A 8 1.16 0.44 31.35
C GLY A 8 -0.19 0.02 30.82
N GLU A 9 -1.02 0.99 30.48
CA GLU A 9 -2.25 0.81 29.72
C GLU A 9 -1.91 0.01 28.44
N PRO A 10 -2.66 -1.04 28.10
CA PRO A 10 -2.37 -1.79 26.88
C PRO A 10 -2.36 -0.82 25.69
N PRO A 11 -1.43 -0.97 24.74
CA PRO A 11 -1.36 -0.06 23.61
C PRO A 11 -2.72 -0.03 22.89
N ALA A 12 -3.21 1.18 22.61
CA ALA A 12 -4.49 1.38 21.94
C ALA A 12 -4.53 0.54 20.64
N GLU A 13 -5.67 -0.08 20.35
CA GLU A 13 -5.85 -0.83 19.11
C GLU A 13 -5.51 0.07 17.90
N PRO A 14 -4.73 -0.41 16.94
CA PRO A 14 -4.35 0.43 15.81
C PRO A 14 -5.55 0.76 14.93
N GLU A 15 -5.66 2.03 14.59
CA GLU A 15 -6.63 2.52 13.60
C GLU A 15 -6.07 2.50 12.19
N LEU A 16 -4.74 2.60 12.06
CA LEU A 16 -4.01 2.64 10.81
C LEU A 16 -2.99 1.50 10.76
N SER A 17 -3.02 0.69 9.71
CA SER A 17 -1.97 -0.28 9.40
C SER A 17 -1.14 0.20 8.22
N ILE A 18 0.16 0.34 8.40
CA ILE A 18 1.13 0.73 7.36
C ILE A 18 1.80 -0.55 6.86
N VAL A 19 1.57 -0.90 5.61
CA VAL A 19 2.12 -2.09 4.96
C VAL A 19 3.34 -1.70 4.14
N LEU A 20 4.48 -2.28 4.47
CA LEU A 20 5.77 -2.08 3.83
C LEU A 20 6.26 -3.40 3.23
N ALA A 21 6.31 -3.51 1.90
CA ALA A 21 7.00 -4.62 1.25
C ALA A 21 8.49 -4.29 1.12
N VAL A 22 9.34 -5.08 1.76
CA VAL A 22 10.77 -4.81 1.89
C VAL A 22 11.59 -5.89 1.19
N LEU A 23 12.59 -5.45 0.42
CA LEU A 23 13.63 -6.29 -0.12
C LEU A 23 14.92 -5.45 -0.24
N ASN A 24 15.89 -5.68 0.64
CA ASN A 24 17.14 -4.94 0.69
C ASN A 24 16.93 -3.42 0.73
N GLU A 25 16.37 -2.94 1.85
CA GLU A 25 16.11 -1.52 2.14
C GLU A 25 16.74 -1.11 3.49
N GLY A 26 17.80 -1.82 3.93
CA GLY A 26 18.44 -1.59 5.23
C GLY A 26 18.94 -0.16 5.44
N ALA A 27 19.40 0.51 4.39
CA ALA A 27 19.88 1.88 4.45
C ALA A 27 18.75 2.90 4.67
N THR A 28 17.53 2.64 4.21
CA THR A 28 16.40 3.59 4.24
C THR A 28 15.44 3.36 5.41
N LEU A 29 15.36 2.15 5.91
CA LEU A 29 14.45 1.78 7.01
C LEU A 29 14.63 2.63 8.28
N PRO A 30 15.85 2.93 8.77
CA PRO A 30 16.04 3.77 9.97
C PRO A 30 15.40 5.15 9.82
N GLU A 31 15.66 5.81 8.70
CA GLU A 31 15.11 7.13 8.39
C GLU A 31 13.57 7.07 8.22
N LEU A 32 13.06 6.06 7.51
CA LEU A 32 11.62 5.86 7.34
C LEU A 32 10.91 5.75 8.69
N PHE A 33 11.40 4.92 9.60
CA PHE A 33 10.80 4.75 10.92
C PHE A 33 10.97 5.98 11.82
N ALA A 34 12.07 6.71 11.71
CA ALA A 34 12.25 7.99 12.40
C ALA A 34 11.19 9.00 11.96
N ARG A 35 10.96 9.14 10.64
CA ARG A 35 9.95 10.02 10.08
C ARG A 35 8.53 9.59 10.48
N LEU A 36 8.19 8.30 10.37
CA LEU A 36 6.88 7.79 10.78
C LEU A 36 6.54 8.10 12.24
N ARG A 37 7.51 7.98 13.15
CA ARG A 37 7.34 8.30 14.57
C ARG A 37 7.11 9.78 14.84
N GLY A 38 7.63 10.66 13.98
CA GLY A 38 7.44 12.11 14.07
C GLY A 38 6.11 12.63 13.54
N LEU A 39 5.29 11.78 12.90
CA LEU A 39 4.03 12.20 12.31
C LEU A 39 2.87 12.17 13.31
N ALA A 40 1.98 13.15 13.21
CA ALA A 40 0.69 13.15 13.91
C ALA A 40 -0.28 12.17 13.22
N LEU A 41 -0.21 10.90 13.59
CA LEU A 41 -1.07 9.83 13.10
C LEU A 41 -1.99 9.32 14.22
N PRO A 42 -3.17 8.79 13.89
CA PRO A 42 -3.94 8.01 14.86
C PRO A 42 -3.11 6.79 15.33
N PRO A 43 -3.55 6.04 16.36
CA PRO A 43 -2.86 4.81 16.73
C PRO A 43 -2.56 3.93 15.52
N TRP A 44 -1.28 3.60 15.31
CA TRP A 44 -0.84 2.90 14.10
C TRP A 44 0.02 1.68 14.40
N GLU A 45 0.02 0.74 13.47
CA GLU A 45 0.98 -0.35 13.37
C GLU A 45 1.70 -0.31 12.02
N ALA A 46 2.93 -0.82 11.97
CA ALA A 46 3.66 -1.08 10.73
C ALA A 46 3.86 -2.59 10.56
N ILE A 47 3.47 -3.10 9.41
CA ILE A 47 3.65 -4.51 9.03
C ILE A 47 4.68 -4.56 7.92
N VAL A 48 5.89 -4.99 8.26
CA VAL A 48 7.00 -5.13 7.34
C VAL A 48 7.02 -6.54 6.79
N ALA A 49 6.70 -6.70 5.51
CA ALA A 49 6.76 -7.94 4.79
C ALA A 49 8.12 -8.06 4.09
N ASP A 50 9.04 -8.83 4.67
CA ASP A 50 10.38 -9.04 4.14
C ASP A 50 10.40 -10.19 3.13
N ASP A 51 10.76 -9.88 1.87
CA ASP A 51 10.81 -10.83 0.74
C ASP A 51 12.20 -11.42 0.53
N GLY A 52 12.91 -11.73 1.62
CA GLY A 52 14.21 -12.39 1.57
C GLY A 52 15.39 -11.41 1.49
N SER A 53 15.37 -10.33 2.27
CA SER A 53 16.49 -9.39 2.36
C SER A 53 17.77 -10.03 2.90
N THR A 54 18.91 -9.54 2.40
CA THR A 54 20.27 -10.02 2.73
C THR A 54 21.23 -8.88 3.14
N ASP A 55 20.72 -7.65 3.28
CA ASP A 55 21.48 -6.42 3.53
C ASP A 55 21.36 -5.89 4.97
N GLY A 56 20.84 -6.70 5.91
CA GLY A 56 20.58 -6.26 7.28
C GLY A 56 19.17 -5.69 7.51
N SER A 57 18.33 -5.54 6.49
CA SER A 57 16.94 -5.07 6.61
C SER A 57 16.15 -5.89 7.64
N ARG A 58 16.27 -7.22 7.55
CA ARG A 58 15.55 -8.16 8.42
C ARG A 58 15.97 -8.04 9.87
N GLU A 59 17.28 -7.97 10.12
CA GLU A 59 17.87 -7.84 11.44
C GLU A 59 17.43 -6.51 12.08
N TYR A 60 17.46 -5.43 11.32
CA TYR A 60 16.99 -4.12 11.77
C TYR A 60 15.52 -4.16 12.20
N VAL A 61 14.64 -4.66 11.34
CA VAL A 61 13.19 -4.73 11.64
C VAL A 61 12.91 -5.68 12.81
N ARG A 62 13.64 -6.79 12.93
CA ARG A 62 13.51 -7.71 14.07
C ARG A 62 13.89 -7.03 15.38
N GLY A 63 15.00 -6.30 15.41
CA GLY A 63 15.41 -5.49 16.56
C GLY A 63 14.39 -4.42 16.92
N LEU A 64 13.84 -3.77 15.91
CA LEU A 64 12.81 -2.76 16.09
C LEU A 64 11.50 -3.34 16.65
N ALA A 65 11.05 -4.48 16.14
CA ALA A 65 9.85 -5.17 16.61
C ALA A 65 9.97 -5.71 18.05
N ALA A 66 11.21 -5.96 18.52
CA ALA A 66 11.47 -6.35 19.90
C ALA A 66 11.29 -5.18 20.89
N THR A 67 11.43 -3.93 20.44
CA THR A 67 11.39 -2.73 21.30
C THR A 67 10.18 -1.82 21.03
N ASP A 68 9.52 -1.96 19.88
CA ASP A 68 8.36 -1.16 19.49
C ASP A 68 7.18 -2.09 19.13
N PRO A 69 6.18 -2.24 20.00
CA PRO A 69 5.05 -3.15 19.79
C PRO A 69 4.17 -2.79 18.59
N ARG A 70 4.34 -1.59 18.03
CA ARG A 70 3.66 -1.17 16.80
C ARG A 70 4.25 -1.80 15.56
N VAL A 71 5.48 -2.31 15.61
CA VAL A 71 6.19 -2.86 14.46
C VAL A 71 6.08 -4.38 14.46
N ARG A 72 5.69 -4.94 13.33
CA ARG A 72 5.56 -6.38 13.13
C ARG A 72 6.34 -6.79 11.89
N LEU A 73 7.20 -7.79 12.05
CA LEU A 73 7.92 -8.42 10.94
C LEU A 73 7.16 -9.65 10.45
N LEU A 74 6.81 -9.66 9.18
CA LEU A 74 6.24 -10.81 8.49
C LEU A 74 7.30 -11.42 7.58
N LEU A 75 7.74 -12.62 7.92
CA LEU A 75 8.70 -13.37 7.12
C LEU A 75 7.97 -14.30 6.14
N HIS A 76 8.50 -14.39 4.95
CA HIS A 76 8.00 -15.31 3.93
C HIS A 76 8.96 -16.48 3.73
N ASP A 77 8.39 -17.66 3.55
CA ASP A 77 9.14 -18.85 3.14
C ASP A 77 9.45 -18.75 1.65
N GLY A 78 10.68 -18.35 1.34
CA GLY A 78 11.14 -18.12 -0.03
C GLY A 78 10.65 -16.81 -0.65
N ARG A 79 11.18 -16.53 -1.83
CA ARG A 79 10.92 -15.26 -2.54
C ARG A 79 9.49 -15.21 -3.07
N GLN A 80 8.77 -14.19 -2.68
CA GLN A 80 7.40 -13.90 -3.11
C GLN A 80 7.39 -12.82 -4.20
N THR A 81 6.21 -12.47 -4.68
CA THR A 81 6.03 -11.21 -5.44
C THR A 81 5.55 -10.12 -4.50
N THR A 82 5.85 -8.87 -4.82
CA THR A 82 5.40 -7.71 -4.04
C THR A 82 3.89 -7.76 -3.76
N LEU A 83 3.08 -8.14 -4.75
CA LEU A 83 1.64 -8.29 -4.60
C LEU A 83 1.29 -9.34 -3.53
N THR A 84 1.95 -10.50 -3.54
CA THR A 84 1.70 -11.58 -2.57
C THR A 84 2.07 -11.12 -1.16
N ALA A 85 3.25 -10.51 -0.99
CA ALA A 85 3.72 -9.97 0.28
C ALA A 85 2.77 -8.91 0.84
N GLN A 86 2.33 -7.97 0.01
CA GLN A 86 1.34 -6.95 0.38
C GLN A 86 0.00 -7.59 0.79
N CYS A 87 -0.52 -8.55 0.05
CA CYS A 87 -1.79 -9.22 0.39
C CYS A 87 -1.72 -9.95 1.73
N GLN A 88 -0.61 -10.63 2.04
CA GLN A 88 -0.42 -11.31 3.31
C GLN A 88 -0.30 -10.31 4.47
N ALA A 89 0.42 -9.21 4.29
CA ALA A 89 0.49 -8.13 5.27
C ALA A 89 -0.89 -7.50 5.53
N ILE A 90 -1.66 -7.22 4.48
CA ILE A 90 -3.03 -6.69 4.59
C ILE A 90 -3.95 -7.66 5.33
N ALA A 91 -3.83 -8.97 5.08
CA ALA A 91 -4.62 -9.98 5.77
C ALA A 91 -4.34 -10.02 7.28
N SER A 92 -3.13 -9.63 7.71
CA SER A 92 -2.75 -9.54 9.12
C SER A 92 -2.98 -8.16 9.74
N ALA A 93 -3.41 -7.18 8.95
CA ALA A 93 -3.66 -5.81 9.39
C ALA A 93 -4.84 -5.72 10.36
N ARG A 94 -4.67 -4.96 11.45
CA ARG A 94 -5.68 -4.74 12.50
C ARG A 94 -6.40 -3.42 12.33
N GLY A 95 -5.73 -2.41 11.78
CA GLY A 95 -6.28 -1.08 11.57
C GLY A 95 -7.53 -1.07 10.68
N ARG A 96 -8.44 -0.13 10.96
CA ARG A 96 -9.62 0.12 10.10
C ARG A 96 -9.25 0.66 8.72
N SER A 97 -8.08 1.31 8.64
CA SER A 97 -7.49 1.85 7.43
C SER A 97 -6.14 1.21 7.17
N VAL A 98 -5.81 0.99 5.91
CA VAL A 98 -4.54 0.40 5.48
C VAL A 98 -3.86 1.35 4.51
N VAL A 99 -2.59 1.63 4.74
CA VAL A 99 -1.68 2.30 3.80
C VAL A 99 -0.75 1.26 3.21
N VAL A 100 -0.49 1.33 1.92
CA VAL A 100 0.57 0.58 1.24
C VAL A 100 1.57 1.58 0.67
N MET A 101 2.84 1.42 1.01
CA MET A 101 3.93 2.26 0.51
C MET A 101 5.23 1.46 0.41
N ASP A 102 6.15 1.95 -0.42
CA ASP A 102 7.50 1.39 -0.51
C ASP A 102 8.38 1.94 0.63
N ALA A 103 9.41 1.19 1.01
CA ALA A 103 10.32 1.55 2.11
C ALA A 103 11.57 2.32 1.66
N ASP A 104 11.69 2.64 0.37
CA ASP A 104 12.86 3.28 -0.26
C ASP A 104 12.85 4.82 -0.21
N LEU A 105 11.94 5.40 0.59
CA LEU A 105 11.73 6.86 0.76
C LEU A 105 11.30 7.61 -0.50
N GLN A 106 11.01 6.93 -1.62
CA GLN A 106 10.43 7.56 -2.81
C GLN A 106 8.94 7.95 -2.57
N HIS A 107 8.32 7.31 -1.59
CA HIS A 107 6.99 7.63 -1.07
C HIS A 107 7.12 8.41 0.24
N PRO A 108 6.90 9.73 0.26
CA PRO A 108 7.06 10.55 1.47
C PRO A 108 6.02 10.16 2.53
N PRO A 109 6.44 9.69 3.72
CA PRO A 109 5.51 9.31 4.78
C PRO A 109 4.70 10.49 5.31
N GLU A 110 5.12 11.73 5.10
CA GLU A 110 4.42 12.96 5.45
C GLU A 110 3.05 13.10 4.77
N LEU A 111 2.78 12.28 3.77
CA LEU A 111 1.47 12.25 3.11
C LEU A 111 0.43 11.43 3.89
N LEU A 112 0.85 10.61 4.86
CA LEU A 112 -0.04 9.73 5.61
C LEU A 112 -1.15 10.48 6.37
N PRO A 113 -0.89 11.61 7.07
CA PRO A 113 -1.96 12.37 7.71
C PRO A 113 -3.06 12.78 6.74
N ARG A 114 -2.67 13.19 5.52
CA ARG A 114 -3.63 13.55 4.47
C ARG A 114 -4.43 12.35 3.95
N PHE A 115 -3.83 11.16 3.91
CA PHE A 115 -4.58 9.94 3.58
C PHE A 115 -5.65 9.64 4.64
N VAL A 116 -5.29 9.75 5.92
CA VAL A 116 -6.22 9.54 7.02
C VAL A 116 -7.38 10.54 6.94
N GLU A 117 -7.08 11.82 6.75
CA GLU A 117 -8.09 12.88 6.56
C GLU A 117 -9.08 12.53 5.43
N GLN A 118 -8.60 12.14 4.26
CA GLN A 118 -9.46 11.81 3.12
C GLN A 118 -10.29 10.54 3.35
N LEU A 119 -9.72 9.54 4.03
CA LEU A 119 -10.46 8.35 4.43
C LEU A 119 -11.56 8.72 5.44
N ASP A 120 -11.27 9.55 6.43
CA ASP A 120 -12.24 9.98 7.44
C ASP A 120 -13.33 10.89 6.83
N ALA A 121 -13.01 11.64 5.78
CA ALA A 121 -13.98 12.35 4.94
C ALA A 121 -14.82 11.41 4.02
N GLY A 122 -14.74 10.09 4.21
CA GLY A 122 -15.60 9.10 3.55
C GLY A 122 -15.03 8.46 2.29
N ALA A 123 -13.77 8.71 1.95
CA ALA A 123 -13.14 7.97 0.86
C ALA A 123 -12.98 6.49 1.22
N SER A 124 -13.20 5.60 0.24
CA SER A 124 -12.91 4.17 0.37
C SER A 124 -11.50 3.83 -0.08
N LEU A 125 -10.93 4.65 -0.96
CA LEU A 125 -9.58 4.54 -1.51
C LEU A 125 -9.02 5.93 -1.75
N VAL A 126 -7.79 6.17 -1.31
CA VAL A 126 -7.02 7.40 -1.54
C VAL A 126 -5.72 7.01 -2.23
N ILE A 127 -5.41 7.66 -3.35
CA ILE A 127 -4.25 7.35 -4.18
C ILE A 127 -3.32 8.56 -4.18
N ALA A 128 -2.05 8.37 -3.86
CA ALA A 128 -1.02 9.36 -4.13
C ALA A 128 -0.78 9.39 -5.65
N SER A 129 -1.14 10.49 -6.27
CA SER A 129 -1.07 10.66 -7.72
C SER A 129 0.05 11.61 -8.11
N ARG A 130 0.85 11.18 -9.08
CA ARG A 130 1.93 11.97 -9.68
C ARG A 130 1.43 12.92 -10.75
N TYR A 131 0.14 12.83 -11.11
CA TYR A 131 -0.42 13.48 -12.30
C TYR A 131 -1.59 14.41 -12.03
N VAL A 132 -2.08 14.51 -10.80
CA VAL A 132 -2.99 15.57 -10.38
C VAL A 132 -2.24 16.88 -10.16
N PRO A 133 -2.88 18.05 -10.21
CA PRO A 133 -2.24 19.33 -9.93
C PRO A 133 -1.45 19.30 -8.61
N GLY A 134 -0.17 19.68 -8.66
CA GLY A 134 0.76 19.62 -7.53
C GLY A 134 1.54 18.32 -7.41
N GLY A 135 1.19 17.28 -8.15
CA GLY A 135 1.96 16.04 -8.25
C GLY A 135 3.08 16.11 -9.28
N THR A 136 4.13 15.29 -9.13
CA THR A 136 5.19 15.14 -10.13
C THR A 136 5.77 13.73 -10.11
N PRO A 137 6.00 13.14 -11.30
CA PRO A 137 6.64 11.82 -11.40
C PRO A 137 8.16 11.85 -11.13
N GLY A 138 8.74 13.03 -10.83
CA GLY A 138 10.17 13.21 -10.66
C GLY A 138 10.98 13.04 -11.96
N PRO A 139 12.30 13.27 -11.89
CA PRO A 139 13.20 13.06 -13.02
C PRO A 139 13.30 11.56 -13.34
N ARG A 140 13.11 11.20 -14.60
CA ARG A 140 13.20 9.82 -15.08
C ARG A 140 13.61 9.76 -16.54
N PRO A 141 14.30 8.69 -16.98
CA PRO A 141 14.65 8.50 -18.39
C PRO A 141 13.40 8.55 -19.28
N PRO A 142 13.49 9.15 -20.49
CA PRO A 142 12.33 9.28 -21.40
C PRO A 142 11.65 7.95 -21.71
N LEU A 143 12.41 6.89 -21.93
CA LEU A 143 11.88 5.55 -22.19
C LEU A 143 11.01 5.07 -21.01
N ARG A 144 11.45 5.31 -19.77
CA ARG A 144 10.70 4.93 -18.57
C ARG A 144 9.40 5.74 -18.46
N ALA A 145 9.42 7.00 -18.88
CA ALA A 145 8.22 7.84 -18.95
C ALA A 145 7.20 7.29 -19.96
N VAL A 146 7.63 6.90 -21.15
CA VAL A 146 6.79 6.29 -22.19
C VAL A 146 6.18 4.97 -21.71
N ILE A 147 6.99 4.08 -21.12
CA ILE A 147 6.52 2.80 -20.55
C ILE A 147 5.46 3.02 -19.48
N SER A 148 5.69 3.98 -18.56
CA SER A 148 4.72 4.32 -17.51
C SER A 148 3.40 4.82 -18.08
N ARG A 149 3.45 5.73 -19.05
CA ARG A 149 2.24 6.25 -19.73
C ARG A 149 1.51 5.16 -20.50
N GLY A 150 2.26 4.28 -21.17
CA GLY A 150 1.68 3.10 -21.85
C GLY A 150 0.96 2.18 -20.87
N ALA A 151 1.54 1.93 -19.69
CA ALA A 151 0.91 1.12 -18.65
C ALA A 151 -0.37 1.78 -18.12
N GLU A 152 -0.37 3.08 -17.83
CA GLU A 152 -1.55 3.83 -17.39
C GLU A 152 -2.67 3.77 -18.44
N TRP A 153 -2.34 4.03 -19.71
CA TRP A 153 -3.29 3.96 -20.82
C TRP A 153 -3.88 2.55 -20.97
N THR A 154 -3.02 1.53 -20.95
CA THR A 154 -3.45 0.12 -21.05
C THR A 154 -4.38 -0.25 -19.89
N ALA A 155 -4.07 0.20 -18.65
CA ALA A 155 -4.97 0.01 -17.51
C ALA A 155 -6.35 0.61 -17.76
N LYS A 156 -6.42 1.85 -18.23
CA LYS A 156 -7.69 2.56 -18.50
C LYS A 156 -8.51 1.93 -19.63
N VAL A 157 -7.84 1.39 -20.65
CA VAL A 157 -8.49 0.69 -21.77
C VAL A 157 -9.06 -0.66 -21.30
N LEU A 158 -8.24 -1.47 -20.65
CA LEU A 158 -8.60 -2.85 -20.30
C LEU A 158 -9.41 -2.97 -19.01
N LEU A 159 -9.30 -2.00 -18.09
CA LEU A 159 -9.95 -2.01 -16.79
C LEU A 159 -10.82 -0.76 -16.60
N PRO A 160 -12.12 -0.81 -16.87
CA PRO A 160 -13.00 0.35 -16.73
C PRO A 160 -12.97 1.01 -15.33
N ALA A 161 -12.66 0.25 -14.28
CA ALA A 161 -12.50 0.77 -12.92
C ALA A 161 -11.30 1.72 -12.78
N ALA A 162 -10.33 1.68 -13.69
CA ALA A 162 -9.15 2.56 -13.69
C ALA A 162 -9.40 3.91 -14.42
N ARG A 163 -10.49 4.03 -15.18
CA ARG A 163 -10.76 5.24 -15.99
C ARG A 163 -10.93 6.53 -15.20
N PRO A 164 -11.59 6.52 -14.01
CA PRO A 164 -11.82 7.74 -13.24
C PRO A 164 -10.57 8.32 -12.58
N VAL A 165 -9.47 7.56 -12.47
CA VAL A 165 -8.26 7.98 -11.75
C VAL A 165 -7.14 8.37 -12.71
N THR A 166 -6.30 9.31 -12.29
CA THR A 166 -5.19 9.81 -13.12
C THR A 166 -3.99 8.88 -13.05
N ASP A 167 -3.70 8.27 -11.88
CA ASP A 167 -2.54 7.39 -11.63
C ASP A 167 -2.95 5.98 -11.18
N PRO A 168 -3.49 5.13 -12.07
CA PRO A 168 -3.97 3.79 -11.71
C PRO A 168 -2.85 2.78 -11.41
N VAL A 169 -1.60 3.17 -11.58
CA VAL A 169 -0.42 2.31 -11.36
C VAL A 169 0.48 2.79 -10.21
N SER A 170 0.00 3.76 -9.41
CA SER A 170 0.71 4.20 -8.22
C SER A 170 0.97 3.05 -7.25
N GLY A 171 2.13 3.06 -6.58
CA GLY A 171 2.49 2.14 -5.49
C GLY A 171 2.13 2.68 -4.11
N PHE A 172 1.66 3.93 -4.01
CA PHE A 172 1.39 4.63 -2.76
C PHE A 172 -0.08 4.99 -2.65
N PHE A 173 -0.79 4.34 -1.74
CA PHE A 173 -2.24 4.52 -1.57
C PHE A 173 -2.69 4.05 -0.20
N ALA A 174 -3.90 4.50 0.20
CA ALA A 174 -4.57 4.07 1.42
C ALA A 174 -6.02 3.67 1.12
N PHE A 175 -6.57 2.76 1.91
CA PHE A 175 -7.95 2.32 1.72
C PHE A 175 -8.58 1.86 3.03
N ARG A 176 -9.91 1.84 3.09
CA ARG A 176 -10.65 1.21 4.19
C ARG A 176 -10.46 -0.30 4.12
N ARG A 177 -10.00 -0.94 5.21
CA ARG A 177 -9.72 -2.39 5.23
C ARG A 177 -10.92 -3.24 4.79
N THR A 178 -12.13 -2.79 5.07
CA THR A 178 -13.39 -3.43 4.62
C THR A 178 -13.60 -3.39 3.11
N ALA A 179 -12.85 -2.59 2.36
CA ALA A 179 -12.88 -2.57 0.90
C ALA A 179 -12.05 -3.69 0.28
N PHE A 180 -11.12 -4.27 1.03
CA PHE A 180 -10.24 -5.32 0.53
C PHE A 180 -10.93 -6.69 0.52
N VAL A 181 -10.86 -7.36 -0.62
CA VAL A 181 -11.29 -8.74 -0.79
C VAL A 181 -10.03 -9.57 -1.04
N PRO A 182 -9.78 -10.63 -0.26
CA PRO A 182 -8.62 -11.48 -0.48
C PRO A 182 -8.53 -11.98 -1.91
N LEU A 183 -7.35 -11.89 -2.48
CA LEU A 183 -7.07 -12.43 -3.81
C LEU A 183 -6.88 -13.95 -3.76
N ASP A 184 -7.12 -14.61 -4.88
CA ASP A 184 -6.94 -16.06 -4.96
C ASP A 184 -5.46 -16.43 -4.69
N ARG A 185 -5.23 -17.53 -3.98
CA ARG A 185 -3.89 -18.08 -3.73
C ARG A 185 -3.20 -18.33 -5.07
N GLY A 186 -1.99 -17.83 -5.21
CA GLY A 186 -1.23 -17.91 -6.47
C GLY A 186 -1.36 -16.69 -7.39
N THR A 187 -2.17 -15.67 -7.04
CA THR A 187 -2.13 -14.37 -7.73
C THR A 187 -0.76 -13.74 -7.48
N ARG A 188 0.03 -13.60 -8.54
CA ARG A 188 1.38 -13.02 -8.50
C ARG A 188 1.41 -11.72 -9.28
N GLY A 189 2.27 -10.78 -8.88
CA GLY A 189 2.42 -9.49 -9.55
C GLY A 189 3.01 -8.40 -8.68
N TYR A 190 2.76 -7.15 -9.09
CA TYR A 190 3.35 -5.95 -8.48
C TYR A 190 2.35 -4.81 -8.26
N LYS A 191 1.12 -4.89 -8.84
CA LYS A 191 0.19 -3.76 -8.94
C LYS A 191 -1.12 -4.00 -8.19
N LEU A 192 -1.05 -4.03 -6.86
CA LEU A 192 -2.22 -4.21 -6.00
C LEU A 192 -3.31 -3.16 -6.26
N LEU A 193 -2.94 -1.91 -6.59
CA LEU A 193 -3.90 -0.84 -6.85
C LEU A 193 -4.91 -1.21 -7.95
N LEU A 194 -4.53 -1.96 -8.99
CA LEU A 194 -5.44 -2.39 -10.05
C LEU A 194 -6.61 -3.23 -9.49
N PHE A 195 -6.33 -4.08 -8.53
CA PHE A 195 -7.35 -4.91 -7.86
C PHE A 195 -8.22 -4.06 -6.92
N LEU A 196 -7.61 -3.12 -6.17
CA LEU A 196 -8.35 -2.22 -5.29
C LEU A 196 -9.29 -1.28 -6.06
N LEU A 197 -8.89 -0.80 -7.24
CA LEU A 197 -9.78 -0.02 -8.12
C LEU A 197 -11.04 -0.81 -8.51
N VAL A 198 -10.88 -2.12 -8.73
CA VAL A 198 -12.04 -3.01 -9.00
C VAL A 198 -12.89 -3.19 -7.74
N MET A 199 -12.28 -3.42 -6.59
CA MET A 199 -12.95 -3.62 -5.31
C MET A 199 -13.71 -2.37 -4.84
N CYS A 200 -13.14 -1.18 -5.10
CA CYS A 200 -13.71 0.12 -4.75
C CYS A 200 -14.60 0.72 -5.85
N ARG A 201 -14.95 -0.05 -6.88
CA ARG A 201 -15.80 0.47 -7.96
C ARG A 201 -17.16 0.93 -7.41
N GLY A 202 -17.56 2.15 -7.79
CA GLY A 202 -18.80 2.77 -7.31
C GLY A 202 -18.72 3.33 -5.89
N ARG A 203 -17.55 3.30 -5.26
CA ARG A 203 -17.26 3.92 -3.97
C ARG A 203 -16.44 5.19 -4.16
N PRO A 204 -16.44 6.13 -3.19
CA PRO A 204 -15.61 7.34 -3.28
C PRO A 204 -14.12 7.01 -3.35
N ILE A 205 -13.46 7.47 -4.42
CA ILE A 205 -12.01 7.42 -4.63
C ILE A 205 -11.50 8.85 -4.66
N ARG A 206 -10.40 9.12 -4.00
CA ARG A 206 -9.73 10.43 -3.98
C ARG A 206 -8.29 10.26 -4.45
N GLU A 207 -7.77 11.31 -5.10
CA GLU A 207 -6.35 11.39 -5.46
C GLU A 207 -5.75 12.60 -4.74
N VAL A 208 -4.59 12.41 -4.15
CA VAL A 208 -3.81 13.47 -3.51
C VAL A 208 -2.49 13.63 -4.24
N PRO A 209 -2.04 14.86 -4.50
CA PRO A 209 -0.78 15.09 -5.18
C PRO A 209 0.39 14.64 -4.32
N PHE A 210 1.39 14.00 -4.95
CA PHE A 210 2.68 13.80 -4.34
C PHE A 210 3.82 13.99 -5.35
N ARG A 211 4.99 14.32 -4.80
CA ARG A 211 6.24 14.33 -5.56
C ARG A 211 6.91 12.99 -5.36
N PHE A 212 7.20 12.31 -6.46
CA PHE A 212 7.97 11.08 -6.43
C PHE A 212 9.44 11.44 -6.23
N GLU A 213 9.97 11.15 -5.05
CA GLU A 213 11.33 11.55 -4.68
C GLU A 213 12.38 10.69 -5.40
N PRO A 214 13.59 11.24 -5.66
CA PRO A 214 14.71 10.44 -6.09
C PRO A 214 15.03 9.36 -5.05
N ARG A 215 15.37 8.16 -5.51
CA ARG A 215 15.84 7.11 -4.60
C ARG A 215 17.17 7.53 -3.96
N LEU A 216 17.29 7.39 -2.64
CA LEU A 216 18.50 7.74 -1.93
C LEU A 216 19.65 6.77 -2.24
N GLU A 217 19.33 5.47 -2.33
CA GLU A 217 20.30 4.41 -2.61
C GLU A 217 19.67 3.25 -3.41
N GLY A 218 20.52 2.46 -4.08
CA GLY A 218 20.16 1.21 -4.74
C GLY A 218 19.65 1.35 -6.19
N ALA A 219 19.74 0.24 -6.93
CA ALA A 219 19.22 0.12 -8.29
C ALA A 219 17.74 -0.28 -8.27
N SER A 220 16.98 0.16 -9.29
CA SER A 220 15.59 -0.28 -9.45
C SER A 220 15.51 -1.80 -9.58
N LYS A 221 14.83 -2.47 -8.64
CA LYS A 221 14.65 -3.93 -8.62
C LYS A 221 13.62 -4.41 -9.64
N VAL A 222 12.88 -3.49 -10.24
CA VAL A 222 11.94 -3.78 -11.32
C VAL A 222 12.75 -3.94 -12.60
N THR A 223 12.94 -5.17 -13.01
CA THR A 223 13.52 -5.52 -14.32
C THR A 223 12.61 -4.95 -15.41
N SER A 224 13.08 -3.87 -16.05
CA SER A 224 12.46 -3.33 -17.25
C SER A 224 12.69 -4.30 -18.40
N GLY A 225 11.64 -4.98 -18.85
CA GLY A 225 11.74 -5.91 -19.97
C GLY A 225 10.39 -6.54 -20.32
N LEU A 226 10.38 -7.37 -21.36
CA LEU A 226 9.20 -8.11 -21.83
C LEU A 226 8.53 -8.93 -20.69
N ALA A 227 9.33 -9.43 -19.74
CA ALA A 227 8.81 -10.17 -18.58
C ALA A 227 7.90 -9.31 -17.71
N PHE A 228 8.29 -8.05 -17.45
CA PHE A 228 7.46 -7.11 -16.69
C PHE A 228 6.13 -6.80 -17.40
N VAL A 229 6.20 -6.56 -18.72
CA VAL A 229 4.99 -6.31 -19.53
C VAL A 229 4.04 -7.50 -19.48
N ARG A 230 4.57 -8.74 -19.61
CA ARG A 230 3.75 -9.96 -19.49
C ARG A 230 3.06 -10.06 -18.12
N VAL A 231 3.79 -9.86 -17.03
CA VAL A 231 3.23 -9.90 -15.67
C VAL A 231 2.14 -8.84 -15.53
N TYR A 232 2.39 -7.63 -15.99
CA TYR A 232 1.43 -6.53 -15.93
C TYR A 232 0.13 -6.83 -16.70
N LEU A 233 0.24 -7.39 -17.91
CA LEU A 233 -0.94 -7.79 -18.69
C LEU A 233 -1.72 -8.91 -18.01
N VAL A 234 -1.05 -9.87 -17.39
CA VAL A 234 -1.69 -10.93 -16.60
C VAL A 234 -2.43 -10.32 -15.42
N GLU A 235 -1.84 -9.37 -14.69
CA GLU A 235 -2.50 -8.66 -13.58
C GLU A 235 -3.78 -7.94 -14.04
N LEU A 236 -3.74 -7.26 -15.19
CA LEU A 236 -4.92 -6.61 -15.76
C LEU A 236 -6.03 -7.61 -16.10
N LEU A 237 -5.68 -8.78 -16.67
CA LEU A 237 -6.64 -9.84 -16.95
C LEU A 237 -7.23 -10.43 -15.67
N LEU A 238 -6.43 -10.64 -14.64
CA LEU A 238 -6.88 -11.12 -13.33
C LEU A 238 -7.79 -10.09 -12.65
N ALA A 239 -7.42 -8.81 -12.66
CA ALA A 239 -8.26 -7.73 -12.14
C ALA A 239 -9.60 -7.64 -12.90
N ARG A 240 -9.59 -7.85 -14.24
CA ARG A 240 -10.81 -7.91 -15.05
C ARG A 240 -11.68 -9.14 -14.70
N ARG A 241 -11.07 -10.30 -14.43
CA ARG A 241 -11.79 -11.49 -13.93
C ARG A 241 -12.43 -11.23 -12.58
N LEU A 242 -11.69 -10.62 -11.65
CA LEU A 242 -12.21 -10.19 -10.35
C LEU A 242 -13.40 -9.24 -10.52
N SER A 243 -13.31 -8.25 -11.43
CA SER A 243 -14.41 -7.34 -11.73
C SER A 243 -15.69 -8.06 -12.17
N ARG A 244 -15.56 -9.09 -13.01
CA ARG A 244 -16.69 -9.90 -13.44
C ARG A 244 -17.28 -10.72 -12.28
N ARG A 245 -16.42 -11.28 -11.43
CA ARG A 245 -16.82 -12.07 -10.25
C ARG A 245 -17.59 -11.23 -9.24
N LEU A 246 -17.09 -10.02 -8.94
CA LEU A 246 -17.74 -9.11 -7.99
C LEU A 246 -19.09 -8.58 -8.50
N ARG A 247 -19.24 -8.39 -9.81
CA ARG A 247 -20.54 -8.02 -10.41
C ARG A 247 -21.62 -9.12 -10.32
N ARG A 248 -21.22 -10.38 -10.20
CA ARG A 248 -22.13 -11.53 -10.12
C ARG A 248 -22.51 -11.88 -8.69
N ARG A 249 -21.88 -11.29 -7.68
CA ARG A 249 -22.32 -11.40 -6.29
C ARG A 249 -23.51 -10.47 -6.11
N PRO A 250 -24.70 -10.97 -5.71
CA PRO A 250 -25.77 -10.10 -5.27
C PRO A 250 -25.23 -9.25 -4.11
N GLU A 251 -25.60 -7.97 -4.12
CA GLU A 251 -25.26 -7.05 -3.02
C GLU A 251 -25.68 -7.72 -1.71
N GLY A 252 -24.71 -7.93 -0.79
CA GLY A 252 -25.04 -8.37 0.55
C GLY A 252 -25.99 -7.38 1.21
N PRO A 253 -26.79 -7.78 2.22
CA PRO A 253 -27.80 -6.94 2.81
C PRO A 253 -27.19 -5.58 3.21
N PRO A 254 -27.93 -4.47 3.03
CA PRO A 254 -27.46 -3.15 3.38
C PRO A 254 -27.06 -3.18 4.87
N VAL A 255 -25.87 -2.72 5.16
CA VAL A 255 -25.43 -2.49 6.56
C VAL A 255 -26.50 -1.64 7.22
N ALA A 256 -27.20 -2.19 8.19
CA ALA A 256 -28.26 -1.52 8.93
C ALA A 256 -27.73 -0.17 9.41
N ARG A 257 -28.36 0.92 8.95
CA ARG A 257 -28.15 2.25 9.50
C ARG A 257 -28.64 2.17 10.95
N GLY A 258 -27.70 2.17 11.89
CA GLY A 258 -28.04 2.31 13.29
C GLY A 258 -28.87 3.58 13.46
N VAL A 259 -30.12 3.41 13.86
CA VAL A 259 -30.99 4.50 14.30
C VAL A 259 -30.39 5.00 15.61
N VAL A 260 -29.82 6.19 15.58
CA VAL A 260 -29.46 6.94 16.78
C VAL A 260 -30.78 7.53 17.29
N THR A 261 -31.28 7.00 18.38
CA THR A 261 -32.28 7.66 19.24
C THR A 261 -31.57 8.40 20.37
#